data_78aad541fc1fb322ea2b14ced3c6bc28
#
_entry.id   78aad541fc1fb322ea2b14ced3c6bc28
#
_cell.length_a   1.000
_cell.length_b   1.000
_cell.length_c   1.000
_cell.angle_alpha   90.00
_cell.angle_beta   90.00
_cell.angle_gamma   90.00
#
_symmetry.space_group_name_H-M   'P 1'
#
loop_
_entity.id
_entity.type
_entity.pdbx_description
1 polymer ?
#
loop_
_entity_poly.entity_id
_entity_poly.type
_entity_poly.pdbx_seq_one_letter_code
_entity_poly.pdbx_strand_id
1 'polypeptide(L)'
;MAAPDTLREAHPTERAVGIEHYVSDADGIGGRLRESPEDFRVRELEAFDAEPLDADTGSYPELVIRATLRDWDTNDFARRLSDALGVSRERVSWAGTKDKRAVTTQLFTVRGVDAADLPEIRGAEIEALGRAGRSLSFGDLAGNAFEIRVADAVDDAPERVAAAVRDLRRFAGGAEGADGEGPGADAADREFPIDATVGVPNYFGQQRFGSRRPVTHVVGLAIARNDPREAVRLYAGNPSETEPDDTRAARDRVDAAFGVDDAVADGVADSDAAGGAERSAADGTGDGDWAACLNAIPGKLRFERSMVHRLADRDVDPDAPADHDDWWHALEAVPSNLQRLFVNAAQSFCFNRIVSERLRRGLPFDRPVAGDAVCFADGDAPGELYAPDTDRLQRVDADRVEVVSRHCERGRAFVTAPLVGTETELGDGEPGEIEREVLADVGVEPGDFALPGEFDSRGTRRAILLRTDLDVSFADGDPRFGFALPSGSYATVLLREFTKRGPLDL
;
A
#
# COMPACT_ATOMS: atom_id res chain seq x y z
N MET A 1 -22.86 9.28 10.73
CA MET A 1 -22.16 7.98 10.70
C MET A 1 -23.00 6.95 11.44
N ALA A 2 -22.93 5.67 11.02
CA ALA A 2 -23.55 4.58 11.76
C ALA A 2 -22.97 4.50 13.18
N ALA A 3 -23.74 3.95 14.14
CA ALA A 3 -23.22 3.68 15.47
C ALA A 3 -22.05 2.65 15.39
N PRO A 4 -21.04 2.74 16.25
CA PRO A 4 -19.85 1.89 16.18
C PRO A 4 -20.13 0.38 16.12
N ASP A 5 -21.25 -0.08 16.70
CA ASP A 5 -21.62 -1.49 16.76
C ASP A 5 -22.27 -2.04 15.47
N THR A 6 -22.35 -1.24 14.40
CA THR A 6 -23.01 -1.61 13.13
C THR A 6 -22.06 -1.60 11.92
N LEU A 7 -20.77 -1.38 12.13
CA LEU A 7 -19.80 -1.44 11.02
C LEU A 7 -19.64 -2.89 10.55
N ARG A 8 -19.67 -3.07 9.22
CA ARG A 8 -19.43 -4.38 8.60
C ARG A 8 -17.96 -4.75 8.76
N GLU A 9 -17.67 -5.95 9.27
CA GLU A 9 -16.30 -6.44 9.40
C GLU A 9 -15.63 -6.64 8.05
N ALA A 10 -14.34 -6.31 7.97
CA ALA A 10 -13.52 -6.55 6.80
C ALA A 10 -13.18 -8.05 6.64
N HIS A 11 -12.69 -8.42 5.46
CA HIS A 11 -12.25 -9.79 5.19
C HIS A 11 -11.11 -10.20 6.15
N PRO A 12 -11.03 -11.47 6.63
CA PRO A 12 -10.01 -11.88 7.59
C PRO A 12 -8.57 -11.55 7.19
N THR A 13 -8.21 -11.68 5.90
CA THR A 13 -6.87 -11.31 5.39
C THR A 13 -6.60 -9.80 5.45
N GLU A 14 -7.62 -8.96 5.41
CA GLU A 14 -7.51 -7.52 5.59
C GLU A 14 -7.37 -7.17 7.07
N ARG A 15 -8.14 -7.84 7.93
CA ARG A 15 -8.01 -7.68 9.39
C ARG A 15 -6.62 -8.05 9.90
N ALA A 16 -6.01 -9.09 9.32
CA ALA A 16 -4.62 -9.47 9.63
C ALA A 16 -3.59 -8.37 9.37
N VAL A 17 -3.92 -7.35 8.59
CA VAL A 17 -3.06 -6.19 8.31
C VAL A 17 -3.64 -4.87 8.86
N GLY A 18 -4.55 -4.96 9.83
CA GLY A 18 -5.10 -3.83 10.58
C GLY A 18 -6.24 -3.09 9.89
N ILE A 19 -6.87 -3.66 8.85
CA ILE A 19 -8.05 -3.10 8.20
C ILE A 19 -9.30 -3.82 8.73
N GLU A 20 -9.96 -3.25 9.75
CA GLU A 20 -10.96 -3.96 10.53
C GLU A 20 -12.38 -3.93 9.92
N HIS A 21 -12.74 -2.85 9.21
CA HIS A 21 -14.13 -2.62 8.78
C HIS A 21 -14.23 -2.12 7.35
N TYR A 22 -15.40 -2.28 6.76
CA TYR A 22 -15.84 -1.56 5.58
C TYR A 22 -16.57 -0.27 5.99
N VAL A 23 -16.53 0.74 5.09
CA VAL A 23 -17.31 1.97 5.22
C VAL A 23 -18.72 1.75 4.70
N SER A 24 -18.86 1.06 3.56
CA SER A 24 -20.16 0.77 2.97
C SER A 24 -20.74 -0.51 3.57
N ASP A 25 -22.03 -0.45 3.96
CA ASP A 25 -22.81 -1.61 4.38
C ASP A 25 -23.42 -2.39 3.20
N ALA A 26 -23.31 -1.87 1.98
CA ALA A 26 -23.77 -2.52 0.77
C ALA A 26 -23.14 -3.89 0.59
N ASP A 27 -23.92 -4.86 0.09
CA ASP A 27 -23.40 -6.16 -0.30
C ASP A 27 -22.39 -6.05 -1.45
N GLY A 28 -21.40 -6.96 -1.43
CA GLY A 28 -20.37 -7.00 -2.43
C GLY A 28 -20.88 -7.44 -3.79
N ILE A 29 -20.36 -6.83 -4.86
CA ILE A 29 -20.64 -7.26 -6.23
C ILE A 29 -19.90 -8.54 -6.62
N GLY A 30 -18.98 -9.01 -5.77
CA GLY A 30 -18.11 -10.14 -6.10
C GLY A 30 -17.21 -9.82 -7.29
N GLY A 31 -17.13 -10.74 -8.24
CA GLY A 31 -16.38 -10.56 -9.47
C GLY A 31 -14.88 -10.83 -9.33
N ARG A 32 -14.15 -10.61 -10.43
CA ARG A 32 -12.71 -10.81 -10.54
C ARG A 32 -12.04 -9.61 -11.20
N LEU A 33 -10.89 -9.21 -10.70
CA LEU A 33 -10.03 -8.21 -11.34
C LEU A 33 -9.03 -8.91 -12.28
N ARG A 34 -8.64 -8.22 -13.37
CA ARG A 34 -7.54 -8.66 -14.25
C ARG A 34 -7.74 -10.03 -14.89
N GLU A 35 -8.93 -10.34 -15.35
CA GLU A 35 -9.16 -11.51 -16.17
C GLU A 35 -8.36 -11.41 -17.49
N SER A 36 -8.34 -10.20 -18.06
CA SER A 36 -7.45 -9.81 -19.15
C SER A 36 -6.66 -8.54 -18.78
N PRO A 37 -5.53 -8.23 -19.46
CA PRO A 37 -4.79 -6.99 -19.24
C PRO A 37 -5.64 -5.73 -19.46
N GLU A 38 -6.62 -5.80 -20.35
CA GLU A 38 -7.54 -4.72 -20.68
C GLU A 38 -8.48 -4.35 -19.56
N ASP A 39 -8.72 -5.27 -18.62
CA ASP A 39 -9.59 -5.05 -17.47
C ASP A 39 -8.91 -4.19 -16.40
N PHE A 40 -7.61 -3.94 -16.53
CA PHE A 40 -6.85 -3.15 -15.59
C PHE A 40 -5.92 -2.18 -16.33
N ARG A 41 -6.42 -0.96 -16.55
CA ARG A 41 -5.66 0.11 -17.21
C ARG A 41 -5.18 1.11 -16.18
N VAL A 42 -3.91 1.49 -16.27
CA VAL A 42 -3.28 2.48 -15.39
C VAL A 42 -2.53 3.49 -16.22
N ARG A 43 -2.79 4.76 -16.02
CA ARG A 43 -2.03 5.87 -16.58
C ARG A 43 -1.35 6.65 -15.45
N GLU A 44 -0.04 6.80 -15.51
CA GLU A 44 0.67 7.68 -14.58
C GLU A 44 0.24 9.13 -14.77
N LEU A 45 0.16 9.84 -13.65
CA LEU A 45 -0.02 11.28 -13.56
C LEU A 45 1.27 11.85 -13.00
N GLU A 46 2.07 12.42 -13.88
CA GLU A 46 3.40 12.91 -13.53
C GLU A 46 3.39 14.43 -13.30
N ALA A 47 4.17 14.88 -12.32
CA ALA A 47 4.56 16.27 -12.13
C ALA A 47 5.91 16.52 -12.81
N PHE A 48 5.94 16.39 -14.15
CA PHE A 48 7.16 16.50 -14.94
C PHE A 48 6.88 17.22 -16.26
N ASP A 49 7.65 18.30 -16.50
CA ASP A 49 7.50 19.12 -17.69
C ASP A 49 8.49 18.71 -18.79
N ALA A 50 8.01 18.69 -20.01
CA ALA A 50 8.81 18.49 -21.22
C ALA A 50 8.56 19.64 -22.21
N GLU A 51 9.62 20.18 -22.76
CA GLU A 51 9.52 21.13 -23.88
C GLU A 51 9.19 20.38 -25.17
N PRO A 52 8.29 20.92 -26.03
CA PRO A 52 7.94 20.28 -27.30
C PRO A 52 9.15 19.95 -28.17
N LEU A 53 9.04 18.91 -29.03
CA LEU A 53 10.15 18.45 -29.88
C LEU A 53 10.67 19.52 -30.84
N ASP A 54 9.83 20.46 -31.26
CA ASP A 54 10.15 21.58 -32.17
C ASP A 54 10.60 22.84 -31.43
N ALA A 55 10.64 22.85 -30.11
CA ALA A 55 11.17 23.96 -29.32
C ALA A 55 12.70 24.05 -29.42
N ASP A 56 13.23 25.27 -29.39
CA ASP A 56 14.68 25.51 -29.28
C ASP A 56 15.13 25.26 -27.83
N THR A 57 15.33 23.99 -27.49
CA THR A 57 15.71 23.53 -26.13
C THR A 57 17.24 23.55 -25.92
N GLY A 58 17.99 24.00 -26.91
CA GLY A 58 19.45 24.03 -26.86
C GLY A 58 20.06 22.65 -26.66
N SER A 59 20.53 22.35 -25.43
CA SER A 59 21.25 21.11 -25.11
C SER A 59 20.48 20.17 -24.18
N TYR A 60 19.16 20.18 -24.19
CA TYR A 60 18.37 19.24 -23.33
C TYR A 60 18.66 17.78 -23.70
N PRO A 61 19.30 17.02 -22.81
CA PRO A 61 19.84 15.70 -23.14
C PRO A 61 18.80 14.59 -23.15
N GLU A 62 17.67 14.79 -22.50
CA GLU A 62 16.67 13.75 -22.29
C GLU A 62 15.56 13.83 -23.34
N LEU A 63 15.35 12.76 -24.09
CA LEU A 63 14.13 12.55 -24.87
C LEU A 63 13.05 12.06 -23.93
N VAL A 64 11.90 12.74 -23.87
CA VAL A 64 10.74 12.33 -23.08
C VAL A 64 9.79 11.57 -23.99
N ILE A 65 9.46 10.35 -23.60
CA ILE A 65 8.53 9.49 -24.33
C ILE A 65 7.40 9.04 -23.41
N ARG A 66 6.20 8.85 -23.97
CA ARG A 66 5.12 8.13 -23.37
C ARG A 66 5.06 6.72 -23.96
N ALA A 67 5.00 5.71 -23.12
CA ALA A 67 4.83 4.34 -23.55
C ALA A 67 3.55 3.74 -22.98
N THR A 68 2.68 3.20 -23.85
CA THR A 68 1.56 2.35 -23.47
C THR A 68 1.97 0.91 -23.64
N LEU A 69 2.02 0.19 -22.53
CA LEU A 69 2.60 -1.14 -22.39
C LEU A 69 1.48 -2.15 -22.09
N ARG A 70 1.48 -3.27 -22.81
CA ARG A 70 0.57 -4.39 -22.61
C ARG A 70 1.35 -5.62 -22.18
N ASP A 71 1.05 -6.19 -21.01
CA ASP A 71 1.75 -7.36 -20.44
C ASP A 71 3.26 -7.17 -20.25
N TRP A 72 3.69 -5.94 -20.00
CA TRP A 72 5.08 -5.61 -19.71
C TRP A 72 5.31 -5.28 -18.23
N ASP A 73 6.39 -5.82 -17.67
CA ASP A 73 7.02 -5.25 -16.47
C ASP A 73 7.82 -4.01 -16.87
N THR A 74 7.74 -2.93 -16.07
CA THR A 74 8.42 -1.66 -16.35
C THR A 74 9.94 -1.82 -16.53
N ASN A 75 10.61 -2.63 -15.70
CA ASN A 75 12.05 -2.86 -15.78
C ASN A 75 12.43 -3.68 -17.02
N ASP A 76 11.62 -4.67 -17.38
CA ASP A 76 11.83 -5.50 -18.57
C ASP A 76 11.64 -4.68 -19.84
N PHE A 77 10.64 -3.79 -19.88
CA PHE A 77 10.45 -2.86 -20.99
C PHE A 77 11.65 -1.88 -21.12
N ALA A 78 12.07 -1.27 -20.02
CA ALA A 78 13.19 -0.34 -20.03
C ALA A 78 14.51 -1.00 -20.47
N ARG A 79 14.73 -2.28 -20.11
CA ARG A 79 15.85 -3.09 -20.62
C ARG A 79 15.70 -3.32 -22.12
N ARG A 80 14.52 -3.76 -22.56
CA ARG A 80 14.25 -4.00 -23.98
C ARG A 80 14.42 -2.74 -24.83
N LEU A 81 13.97 -1.58 -24.31
CA LEU A 81 14.12 -0.29 -24.97
C LEU A 81 15.60 0.11 -25.10
N SER A 82 16.36 -0.01 -24.01
CA SER A 82 17.81 0.32 -24.03
C SER A 82 18.59 -0.58 -24.99
N ASP A 83 18.29 -1.88 -25.02
CA ASP A 83 18.90 -2.85 -25.94
C ASP A 83 18.61 -2.51 -27.42
N ALA A 84 17.34 -2.16 -27.71
CA ALA A 84 16.92 -1.82 -29.07
C ALA A 84 17.53 -0.51 -29.58
N LEU A 85 17.77 0.45 -28.68
CA LEU A 85 18.43 1.74 -28.98
C LEU A 85 19.97 1.63 -28.97
N GLY A 86 20.53 0.51 -28.51
CA GLY A 86 21.99 0.35 -28.40
C GLY A 86 22.61 1.26 -27.32
N VAL A 87 21.86 1.59 -26.26
CA VAL A 87 22.31 2.43 -25.16
C VAL A 87 22.38 1.64 -23.86
N SER A 88 23.13 2.16 -22.87
CA SER A 88 23.18 1.52 -21.57
C SER A 88 21.84 1.71 -20.83
N ARG A 89 21.49 0.74 -19.97
CA ARG A 89 20.24 0.71 -19.22
C ARG A 89 20.06 1.95 -18.31
N GLU A 90 21.15 2.48 -17.77
CA GLU A 90 21.15 3.65 -16.89
C GLU A 90 20.77 4.97 -17.62
N ARG A 91 20.68 4.93 -18.95
CA ARG A 91 20.20 6.06 -19.74
C ARG A 91 18.69 6.12 -19.89
N VAL A 92 17.98 5.09 -19.42
CA VAL A 92 16.52 5.03 -19.39
C VAL A 92 16.02 5.18 -17.96
N SER A 93 15.22 6.20 -17.71
CA SER A 93 14.64 6.50 -16.38
C SER A 93 13.12 6.57 -16.45
N TRP A 94 12.45 6.35 -15.33
CA TRP A 94 10.97 6.38 -15.18
C TRP A 94 10.60 6.76 -13.75
N ALA A 95 9.31 7.14 -13.53
CA ALA A 95 8.83 7.64 -12.25
C ALA A 95 8.19 6.57 -11.36
N GLY A 96 7.72 5.46 -11.91
CA GLY A 96 7.05 4.42 -11.13
C GLY A 96 7.15 3.04 -11.76
N THR A 97 6.99 1.99 -10.96
CA THR A 97 6.94 0.60 -11.45
C THR A 97 5.50 0.13 -11.50
N LYS A 98 5.10 -0.53 -12.57
CA LYS A 98 3.75 -1.05 -12.80
C LYS A 98 3.74 -2.56 -12.97
N ASP A 99 2.60 -3.15 -12.62
CA ASP A 99 2.36 -4.57 -12.72
C ASP A 99 2.32 -5.07 -14.17
N LYS A 100 2.78 -6.29 -14.38
CA LYS A 100 2.84 -6.91 -15.69
C LYS A 100 1.45 -7.20 -16.29
N ARG A 101 0.49 -7.68 -15.49
CA ARG A 101 -0.86 -8.04 -15.95
C ARG A 101 -1.77 -6.81 -16.01
N ALA A 102 -1.47 -5.89 -16.92
CA ALA A 102 -2.21 -4.63 -17.08
C ALA A 102 -1.90 -4.01 -18.46
N VAL A 103 -2.67 -3.00 -18.82
CA VAL A 103 -2.28 -2.00 -19.80
C VAL A 103 -1.84 -0.76 -19.04
N THR A 104 -0.57 -0.39 -19.16
CA THR A 104 0.00 0.73 -18.39
C THR A 104 0.53 1.81 -19.32
N THR A 105 0.22 3.06 -19.01
CA THR A 105 0.74 4.23 -19.73
C THR A 105 1.63 5.03 -18.80
N GLN A 106 2.91 5.21 -19.17
CA GLN A 106 3.95 5.80 -18.33
C GLN A 106 4.86 6.71 -19.13
N LEU A 107 5.49 7.69 -18.46
CA LEU A 107 6.61 8.43 -19.02
C LEU A 107 7.95 7.70 -18.80
N PHE A 108 8.81 7.84 -19.79
CA PHE A 108 10.24 7.50 -19.69
C PHE A 108 11.07 8.65 -20.23
N THR A 109 12.27 8.82 -19.69
CA THR A 109 13.29 9.64 -20.29
C THR A 109 14.43 8.79 -20.79
N VAL A 110 14.96 9.13 -21.99
CA VAL A 110 16.09 8.43 -22.61
C VAL A 110 17.17 9.45 -23.00
N ARG A 111 18.33 9.33 -22.37
CA ARG A 111 19.42 10.29 -22.56
C ARG A 111 20.12 10.12 -23.89
N GLY A 112 20.26 11.25 -24.66
CA GLY A 112 21.10 11.35 -25.87
C GLY A 112 20.60 10.44 -27.00
N VAL A 113 19.29 10.37 -27.19
CA VAL A 113 18.61 9.66 -28.28
C VAL A 113 17.71 10.64 -29.01
N ASP A 114 17.59 10.50 -30.32
CA ASP A 114 16.64 11.28 -31.10
C ASP A 114 15.31 10.57 -31.29
N ALA A 115 14.22 11.34 -31.44
CA ALA A 115 12.88 10.77 -31.61
C ALA A 115 12.76 9.85 -32.84
N ALA A 116 13.56 10.12 -33.89
CA ALA A 116 13.60 9.30 -35.09
C ALA A 116 14.22 7.90 -34.87
N ASP A 117 14.97 7.71 -33.80
CA ASP A 117 15.64 6.44 -33.49
C ASP A 117 14.77 5.50 -32.65
N LEU A 118 13.54 5.92 -32.25
CA LEU A 118 12.65 5.11 -31.41
C LEU A 118 12.27 3.82 -32.13
N PRO A 119 12.44 2.66 -31.45
CA PRO A 119 12.15 1.36 -32.04
C PRO A 119 10.68 1.00 -31.96
N GLU A 120 10.22 0.16 -32.86
CA GLU A 120 8.97 -0.59 -32.70
C GLU A 120 9.22 -1.77 -31.75
N ILE A 121 8.44 -1.85 -30.64
CA ILE A 121 8.49 -2.94 -29.68
C ILE A 121 7.11 -3.57 -29.59
N ARG A 122 7.05 -4.89 -29.80
CA ARG A 122 5.79 -5.62 -29.73
C ARG A 122 5.14 -5.49 -28.34
N GLY A 123 3.86 -5.11 -28.29
CA GLY A 123 3.12 -4.89 -27.05
C GLY A 123 3.44 -3.57 -26.37
N ALA A 124 4.09 -2.64 -27.09
CA ALA A 124 4.33 -1.29 -26.62
C ALA A 124 4.03 -0.27 -27.75
N GLU A 125 3.26 0.75 -27.42
CA GLU A 125 3.09 1.95 -28.26
C GLU A 125 3.96 3.05 -27.65
N ILE A 126 4.86 3.62 -28.44
CA ILE A 126 5.85 4.59 -27.97
C ILE A 126 5.65 5.90 -28.73
N GLU A 127 5.41 6.98 -28.00
CA GLU A 127 5.23 8.33 -28.51
C GLU A 127 6.33 9.26 -27.97
N ALA A 128 7.02 10.00 -28.85
CA ALA A 128 7.92 11.05 -28.42
C ALA A 128 7.13 12.32 -28.11
N LEU A 129 7.25 12.82 -26.88
CA LEU A 129 6.52 14.00 -26.42
C LEU A 129 7.34 15.28 -26.50
N GLY A 130 8.64 15.20 -26.17
CA GLY A 130 9.45 16.41 -26.04
C GLY A 130 10.85 16.11 -25.52
N ARG A 131 11.51 17.16 -25.02
CA ARG A 131 12.82 17.06 -24.39
C ARG A 131 12.83 17.70 -23.01
N ALA A 132 13.69 17.18 -22.12
CA ALA A 132 13.86 17.71 -20.78
C ALA A 132 15.34 17.91 -20.42
N GLY A 133 15.58 18.84 -19.51
CA GLY A 133 16.93 19.14 -19.01
C GLY A 133 17.44 18.13 -17.98
N ARG A 134 16.55 17.29 -17.41
CA ARG A 134 16.85 16.25 -16.42
C ARG A 134 16.12 14.95 -16.71
N SER A 135 16.63 13.86 -16.17
CA SER A 135 15.93 12.56 -16.20
C SER A 135 14.74 12.54 -15.26
N LEU A 136 13.73 11.70 -15.55
CA LEU A 136 12.68 11.34 -14.65
C LEU A 136 13.23 10.65 -13.40
N SER A 137 12.54 10.84 -12.26
CA SER A 137 12.81 10.19 -10.98
C SER A 137 11.53 9.72 -10.31
N PHE A 138 11.64 8.86 -9.30
CA PHE A 138 10.46 8.36 -8.57
C PHE A 138 9.65 9.47 -7.88
N GLY A 139 10.27 10.61 -7.57
CA GLY A 139 9.59 11.77 -7.00
C GLY A 139 8.68 12.53 -7.97
N ASP A 140 8.80 12.27 -9.29
CA ASP A 140 7.99 12.93 -10.31
C ASP A 140 6.61 12.27 -10.50
N LEU A 141 6.33 11.13 -9.86
CA LEU A 141 5.04 10.47 -9.89
C LEU A 141 4.07 11.12 -8.89
N ALA A 142 3.16 11.95 -9.37
CA ALA A 142 2.12 12.56 -8.54
C ALA A 142 0.98 11.58 -8.21
N GLY A 143 0.62 10.69 -9.13
CA GLY A 143 -0.46 9.74 -8.95
C GLY A 143 -0.69 8.81 -10.12
N ASN A 144 -1.82 8.11 -10.08
CA ASN A 144 -2.25 7.21 -11.15
C ASN A 144 -3.74 7.37 -11.41
N ALA A 145 -4.11 7.42 -12.69
CA ALA A 145 -5.49 7.27 -13.14
C ALA A 145 -5.75 5.81 -13.52
N PHE A 146 -6.89 5.29 -13.13
CA PHE A 146 -7.28 3.89 -13.30
C PHE A 146 -8.58 3.81 -14.10
N GLU A 147 -8.64 2.79 -14.98
CA GLU A 147 -9.87 2.27 -15.57
C GLU A 147 -9.89 0.77 -15.31
N ILE A 148 -10.81 0.33 -14.44
CA ILE A 148 -10.83 -1.07 -13.96
C ILE A 148 -12.20 -1.67 -14.20
N ARG A 149 -12.25 -2.81 -14.92
CA ARG A 149 -13.43 -3.65 -15.06
C ARG A 149 -13.39 -4.77 -14.03
N VAL A 150 -14.53 -5.01 -13.39
CA VAL A 150 -14.74 -6.18 -12.52
C VAL A 150 -15.58 -7.20 -13.31
N ALA A 151 -14.93 -8.26 -13.77
CA ALA A 151 -15.58 -9.31 -14.55
C ALA A 151 -16.38 -10.26 -13.64
N ASP A 152 -17.43 -10.89 -14.20
CA ASP A 152 -18.29 -11.85 -13.50
C ASP A 152 -18.94 -11.26 -12.22
N ALA A 153 -19.36 -10.01 -12.26
CA ALA A 153 -20.14 -9.41 -11.19
C ALA A 153 -21.53 -10.07 -11.05
N VAL A 154 -22.14 -9.99 -9.88
CA VAL A 154 -23.49 -10.51 -9.64
C VAL A 154 -24.55 -9.74 -10.45
N ASP A 155 -25.71 -10.36 -10.72
CA ASP A 155 -26.76 -9.76 -11.56
C ASP A 155 -27.32 -8.44 -11.02
N ASP A 156 -27.35 -8.26 -9.68
CA ASP A 156 -27.81 -7.06 -8.98
C ASP A 156 -26.63 -6.10 -8.65
N ALA A 157 -25.51 -6.20 -9.38
CA ALA A 157 -24.37 -5.32 -9.21
C ALA A 157 -24.71 -3.81 -9.38
N PRO A 158 -25.57 -3.37 -10.30
CA PRO A 158 -25.93 -1.97 -10.41
C PRO A 158 -26.50 -1.39 -9.11
N GLU A 159 -27.45 -2.08 -8.47
CA GLU A 159 -28.07 -1.65 -7.22
C GLU A 159 -27.06 -1.61 -6.08
N ARG A 160 -26.17 -2.63 -5.98
CA ARG A 160 -25.12 -2.69 -4.96
C ARG A 160 -24.09 -1.59 -5.13
N VAL A 161 -23.65 -1.34 -6.36
CA VAL A 161 -22.74 -0.22 -6.69
C VAL A 161 -23.37 1.12 -6.30
N ALA A 162 -24.63 1.36 -6.69
CA ALA A 162 -25.31 2.61 -6.35
C ALA A 162 -25.45 2.79 -4.82
N ALA A 163 -25.68 1.71 -4.07
CA ALA A 163 -25.71 1.75 -2.61
C ALA A 163 -24.33 2.07 -2.02
N ALA A 164 -23.28 1.39 -2.47
CA ALA A 164 -21.91 1.65 -2.03
C ALA A 164 -21.49 3.10 -2.33
N VAL A 165 -21.74 3.60 -3.53
CA VAL A 165 -21.42 4.99 -3.90
C VAL A 165 -22.11 5.99 -2.96
N ARG A 166 -23.37 5.78 -2.58
CA ARG A 166 -24.06 6.65 -1.61
C ARG A 166 -23.36 6.70 -0.26
N ASP A 167 -22.93 5.55 0.25
CA ASP A 167 -22.23 5.47 1.54
C ASP A 167 -20.88 6.18 1.45
N LEU A 168 -20.13 5.93 0.38
CA LEU A 168 -18.81 6.52 0.16
C LEU A 168 -18.86 8.04 -0.08
N ARG A 169 -19.92 8.55 -0.76
CA ARG A 169 -20.17 10.00 -0.87
C ARG A 169 -20.42 10.64 0.49
N ARG A 170 -21.26 10.01 1.32
CA ARG A 170 -21.52 10.48 2.69
C ARG A 170 -20.24 10.50 3.51
N PHE A 171 -19.40 9.47 3.39
CA PHE A 171 -18.13 9.38 4.08
C PHE A 171 -17.12 10.46 3.63
N ALA A 172 -17.15 10.86 2.37
CA ALA A 172 -16.35 11.96 1.83
C ALA A 172 -16.79 13.35 2.31
N GLY A 173 -17.87 13.46 3.08
CA GLY A 173 -18.44 14.73 3.51
C GLY A 173 -19.45 15.32 2.52
N GLY A 174 -19.95 14.54 1.56
CA GLY A 174 -21.02 14.95 0.64
C GLY A 174 -22.35 15.17 1.40
N ALA A 175 -23.02 16.29 1.12
CA ALA A 175 -24.33 16.56 1.70
C ALA A 175 -25.40 15.59 1.17
N GLU A 176 -26.29 15.13 2.04
CA GLU A 176 -27.49 14.42 1.60
C GLU A 176 -28.33 15.40 0.76
N GLY A 177 -28.58 15.05 -0.50
CA GLY A 177 -29.49 15.84 -1.37
C GLY A 177 -28.84 16.88 -2.27
N ALA A 178 -27.51 16.89 -2.49
CA ALA A 178 -26.87 17.82 -3.42
C ALA A 178 -27.38 17.70 -4.89
N ASP A 179 -28.01 16.56 -5.23
CA ASP A 179 -28.55 16.29 -6.58
C ASP A 179 -30.06 16.50 -6.71
N GLY A 180 -30.71 17.21 -5.76
CA GLY A 180 -32.13 17.61 -5.87
C GLY A 180 -33.15 16.48 -5.66
N GLU A 181 -32.73 15.27 -5.29
CA GLU A 181 -33.61 14.14 -4.98
C GLU A 181 -33.76 13.97 -3.46
N GLY A 182 -35.01 14.09 -2.99
CA GLY A 182 -35.37 13.92 -1.57
C GLY A 182 -35.10 12.49 -1.05
N PRO A 183 -35.19 12.29 0.29
CA PRO A 183 -35.01 10.98 0.89
C PRO A 183 -36.15 10.05 0.47
N GLY A 184 -35.97 9.28 -0.61
CA GLY A 184 -37.01 8.40 -1.13
C GLY A 184 -36.86 7.92 -2.56
N ALA A 185 -35.86 8.40 -3.31
CA ALA A 185 -35.58 7.82 -4.62
C ALA A 185 -34.99 6.42 -4.41
N ASP A 186 -35.74 5.40 -4.87
CA ASP A 186 -35.30 4.00 -4.82
C ASP A 186 -33.97 3.83 -5.57
N ALA A 187 -33.08 3.02 -5.01
CA ALA A 187 -31.76 2.73 -5.60
C ALA A 187 -31.86 2.16 -7.03
N ALA A 188 -33.03 1.63 -7.41
CA ALA A 188 -33.34 1.05 -8.71
C ALA A 188 -33.52 2.08 -9.84
N ASP A 189 -33.69 3.37 -9.53
CA ASP A 189 -33.96 4.43 -10.52
C ASP A 189 -32.72 5.24 -10.92
N ARG A 190 -31.51 4.89 -10.45
CA ARG A 190 -30.30 5.60 -10.89
C ARG A 190 -29.81 5.06 -12.22
N GLU A 191 -29.82 5.96 -13.19
CA GLU A 191 -29.30 5.71 -14.53
C GLU A 191 -27.76 5.78 -14.51
N PHE A 192 -27.08 4.77 -15.03
CA PHE A 192 -25.63 4.82 -15.26
C PHE A 192 -25.31 5.57 -16.56
N PRO A 193 -24.16 6.30 -16.65
CA PRO A 193 -23.04 6.33 -15.70
C PRO A 193 -23.30 7.18 -14.44
N ILE A 194 -22.62 6.81 -13.34
CA ILE A 194 -22.58 7.62 -12.11
C ILE A 194 -21.24 8.37 -12.09
N ASP A 195 -21.27 9.67 -11.87
CA ASP A 195 -20.12 10.52 -11.59
C ASP A 195 -20.29 11.13 -10.18
N ALA A 196 -19.34 10.86 -9.28
CA ALA A 196 -19.44 11.30 -7.91
C ALA A 196 -18.09 11.41 -7.21
N THR A 197 -17.89 12.46 -6.40
CA THR A 197 -16.77 12.49 -5.45
C THR A 197 -17.07 11.56 -4.28
N VAL A 198 -16.18 10.57 -4.05
CA VAL A 198 -16.29 9.57 -3.00
C VAL A 198 -15.04 9.58 -2.09
N GLY A 199 -15.15 8.94 -0.95
CA GLY A 199 -14.02 8.79 -0.02
C GLY A 199 -14.02 7.44 0.68
N VAL A 200 -12.82 6.97 0.98
CA VAL A 200 -12.56 5.77 1.78
C VAL A 200 -11.41 6.04 2.74
N PRO A 201 -11.28 5.28 3.85
CA PRO A 201 -10.07 5.34 4.65
C PRO A 201 -8.82 5.03 3.80
N ASN A 202 -7.77 5.83 3.93
CA ASN A 202 -6.57 5.73 3.10
C ASN A 202 -5.62 4.64 3.62
N TYR A 203 -6.13 3.42 3.78
CA TYR A 203 -5.37 2.27 4.24
C TYR A 203 -4.18 1.93 3.34
N PHE A 204 -3.19 1.29 3.90
CA PHE A 204 -2.23 0.52 3.13
C PHE A 204 -2.84 -0.83 2.79
N GLY A 205 -2.98 -1.12 1.50
CA GLY A 205 -3.53 -2.39 1.04
C GLY A 205 -2.68 -3.60 1.42
N GLN A 206 -3.28 -4.78 1.46
CA GLN A 206 -2.65 -6.04 1.87
C GLN A 206 -1.34 -6.33 1.10
N GLN A 207 -1.23 -5.94 -0.18
CA GLN A 207 -0.01 -6.11 -0.98
C GLN A 207 1.23 -5.41 -0.40
N ARG A 208 1.04 -4.38 0.46
CA ARG A 208 2.14 -3.71 1.19
C ARG A 208 2.85 -4.65 2.17
N PHE A 209 2.14 -5.64 2.65
CA PHE A 209 2.58 -6.56 3.69
C PHE A 209 3.06 -7.92 3.14
N GLY A 210 2.93 -8.13 1.84
CA GLY A 210 3.25 -9.35 1.11
C GLY A 210 2.04 -9.95 0.42
N SER A 211 2.14 -10.24 -0.89
CA SER A 211 0.98 -10.65 -1.69
C SER A 211 0.42 -12.01 -1.31
N ARG A 212 1.28 -12.98 -0.96
CA ARG A 212 0.87 -14.35 -0.61
C ARG A 212 1.02 -14.65 0.88
N ARG A 213 2.03 -14.09 1.50
CA ARG A 213 2.37 -14.24 2.91
C ARG A 213 2.58 -12.85 3.50
N PRO A 214 1.59 -12.28 4.18
CA PRO A 214 1.67 -10.91 4.71
C PRO A 214 2.49 -10.87 6.01
N VAL A 215 3.81 -10.99 5.92
CA VAL A 215 4.72 -11.07 7.08
C VAL A 215 5.63 -9.85 7.26
N THR A 216 5.74 -8.96 6.27
CA THR A 216 6.69 -7.85 6.36
C THR A 216 6.46 -6.94 7.56
N HIS A 217 5.20 -6.73 7.97
CA HIS A 217 4.87 -5.92 9.14
C HIS A 217 5.23 -6.60 10.46
N VAL A 218 4.98 -7.91 10.60
CA VAL A 218 5.35 -8.63 11.83
C VAL A 218 6.86 -8.73 12.00
N VAL A 219 7.60 -8.89 10.88
CA VAL A 219 9.06 -8.78 10.89
C VAL A 219 9.51 -7.39 11.33
N GLY A 220 8.90 -6.34 10.75
CA GLY A 220 9.21 -4.96 11.11
C GLY A 220 8.87 -4.61 12.57
N LEU A 221 7.77 -5.17 13.11
CA LEU A 221 7.41 -5.00 14.52
C LEU A 221 8.39 -5.71 15.46
N ALA A 222 8.86 -6.91 15.10
CA ALA A 222 9.91 -7.59 15.87
C ALA A 222 11.21 -6.77 15.88
N ILE A 223 11.60 -6.20 14.74
CA ILE A 223 12.74 -5.29 14.62
C ILE A 223 12.55 -4.06 15.53
N ALA A 224 11.40 -3.38 15.48
CA ALA A 224 11.12 -2.21 16.29
C ALA A 224 11.13 -2.53 17.79
N ARG A 225 10.70 -3.73 18.20
CA ARG A 225 10.76 -4.21 19.60
C ARG A 225 12.16 -4.66 20.03
N ASN A 226 13.18 -4.42 19.22
CA ASN A 226 14.56 -4.88 19.43
C ASN A 226 14.70 -6.39 19.62
N ASP A 227 13.90 -7.15 18.85
CA ASP A 227 13.97 -8.61 18.77
C ASP A 227 14.35 -9.06 17.33
N PRO A 228 15.63 -8.84 16.92
CA PRO A 228 16.10 -9.27 15.62
C PRO A 228 16.13 -10.80 15.45
N ARG A 229 16.21 -11.58 16.54
CA ARG A 229 16.08 -13.04 16.51
C ARG A 229 14.71 -13.46 15.96
N GLU A 230 13.64 -12.94 16.58
CA GLU A 230 12.28 -13.22 16.13
C GLU A 230 12.03 -12.69 14.71
N ALA A 231 12.60 -11.53 14.36
CA ALA A 231 12.50 -10.99 13.00
C ALA A 231 13.10 -11.94 11.95
N VAL A 232 14.27 -12.52 12.21
CA VAL A 232 14.89 -13.53 11.33
C VAL A 232 14.02 -14.78 11.24
N ARG A 233 13.51 -15.28 12.37
CA ARG A 233 12.63 -16.45 12.41
C ARG A 233 11.35 -16.20 11.60
N LEU A 234 10.66 -15.08 11.82
CA LEU A 234 9.43 -14.73 11.11
C LEU A 234 9.64 -14.60 9.60
N TYR A 235 10.79 -14.11 9.17
CA TYR A 235 11.06 -13.96 7.74
C TYR A 235 11.49 -15.26 7.08
N ALA A 236 12.45 -16.00 7.66
CA ALA A 236 13.00 -17.20 7.07
C ALA A 236 12.16 -18.46 7.34
N GLY A 237 11.57 -18.58 8.52
CA GLY A 237 10.60 -19.59 8.93
C GLY A 237 9.14 -19.15 8.72
N ASN A 238 8.26 -19.48 9.68
CA ASN A 238 6.84 -19.04 9.73
C ASN A 238 6.09 -19.39 8.43
N PRO A 239 5.82 -20.69 8.15
CA PRO A 239 5.18 -21.15 6.93
C PRO A 239 3.75 -20.60 6.78
N SER A 240 3.28 -20.50 5.53
CA SER A 240 1.91 -20.11 5.20
C SER A 240 1.24 -21.18 4.35
N GLU A 241 -0.05 -21.44 4.57
CA GLU A 241 -0.84 -22.38 3.77
C GLU A 241 -0.90 -22.03 2.28
N THR A 242 -0.70 -20.77 1.94
CA THR A 242 -0.69 -20.28 0.55
C THR A 242 0.63 -20.53 -0.18
N GLU A 243 1.65 -21.03 0.51
CA GLU A 243 2.94 -21.35 -0.08
C GLU A 243 3.01 -22.81 -0.59
N PRO A 244 3.86 -23.09 -1.60
CA PRO A 244 4.12 -24.46 -2.06
C PRO A 244 4.66 -25.35 -0.95
N ASP A 245 4.37 -26.66 -0.98
CA ASP A 245 4.75 -27.63 0.04
C ASP A 245 6.26 -27.67 0.31
N ASP A 246 7.09 -27.55 -0.74
CA ASP A 246 8.56 -27.50 -0.63
C ASP A 246 9.04 -26.28 0.16
N THR A 247 8.33 -25.17 0.02
CA THR A 247 8.61 -23.93 0.70
C THR A 247 8.16 -24.00 2.16
N ARG A 248 6.96 -24.52 2.42
CA ARG A 248 6.44 -24.74 3.79
C ARG A 248 7.37 -25.65 4.59
N ALA A 249 7.72 -26.82 4.05
CA ALA A 249 8.63 -27.74 4.72
C ALA A 249 10.02 -27.14 5.02
N ALA A 250 10.52 -26.25 4.14
CA ALA A 250 11.76 -25.55 4.41
C ALA A 250 11.63 -24.53 5.56
N ARG A 251 10.49 -23.84 5.66
CA ARG A 251 10.21 -22.90 6.75
C ARG A 251 9.99 -23.61 8.08
N ASP A 252 9.28 -24.73 8.07
CA ASP A 252 9.11 -25.59 9.26
C ASP A 252 10.48 -26.05 9.78
N ARG A 253 11.40 -26.39 8.87
CA ARG A 253 12.76 -26.75 9.27
C ARG A 253 13.51 -25.58 9.91
N VAL A 254 13.31 -24.35 9.43
CA VAL A 254 13.88 -23.15 10.06
C VAL A 254 13.25 -22.92 11.44
N ASP A 255 11.93 -23.00 11.57
CA ASP A 255 11.24 -22.85 12.86
C ASP A 255 11.73 -23.89 13.89
N ALA A 256 11.93 -25.14 13.47
CA ALA A 256 12.52 -26.19 14.33
C ALA A 256 13.93 -25.84 14.80
N ALA A 257 14.76 -25.23 13.94
CA ALA A 257 16.09 -24.75 14.32
C ALA A 257 16.07 -23.64 15.38
N PHE A 258 14.97 -22.87 15.42
CA PHE A 258 14.69 -21.87 16.48
C PHE A 258 13.99 -22.46 17.72
N GLY A 259 13.68 -23.76 17.75
CA GLY A 259 12.99 -24.43 18.86
C GLY A 259 11.47 -24.28 18.84
N VAL A 260 10.88 -23.99 17.67
CA VAL A 260 9.42 -23.93 17.48
C VAL A 260 8.97 -25.25 16.86
N ASP A 261 8.22 -26.06 17.60
CA ASP A 261 7.70 -27.35 17.11
C ASP A 261 6.35 -27.17 16.40
N ASP A 262 6.07 -27.98 15.37
CA ASP A 262 4.83 -28.02 14.56
C ASP A 262 3.52 -28.18 15.36
N ALA A 263 3.58 -28.64 16.61
CA ALA A 263 2.42 -28.94 17.43
C ALA A 263 1.59 -27.71 17.87
N VAL A 264 2.07 -26.50 17.59
CA VAL A 264 1.40 -25.24 18.00
C VAL A 264 0.70 -24.54 16.83
N ALA A 265 0.88 -25.01 15.59
CA ALA A 265 0.37 -24.35 14.39
C ALA A 265 -1.15 -24.55 14.16
N ASP A 266 -1.77 -25.57 14.74
CA ASP A 266 -3.18 -25.94 14.51
C ASP A 266 -4.21 -25.17 15.37
N GLY A 267 -3.82 -24.15 16.11
CA GLY A 267 -4.66 -23.55 17.18
C GLY A 267 -5.00 -22.07 17.07
N VAL A 268 -4.82 -21.38 15.93
CA VAL A 268 -5.20 -19.95 15.84
C VAL A 268 -5.98 -19.63 14.57
N ALA A 269 -7.25 -20.00 14.61
CA ALA A 269 -8.31 -19.39 13.80
C ALA A 269 -9.40 -18.79 14.71
N ASP A 270 -9.02 -18.11 15.80
CA ASP A 270 -9.96 -17.27 16.56
C ASP A 270 -9.29 -15.93 16.85
N SER A 271 -9.77 -14.91 16.15
CA SER A 271 -9.24 -13.55 16.05
C SER A 271 -9.78 -12.63 17.15
N ASP A 272 -9.66 -13.01 18.42
CA ASP A 272 -9.95 -12.10 19.54
C ASP A 272 -8.73 -11.77 20.40
N ALA A 273 -7.52 -11.90 19.87
CA ALA A 273 -6.30 -11.56 20.59
C ALA A 273 -5.42 -10.61 19.77
N ALA A 274 -5.83 -9.34 19.70
CA ALA A 274 -4.90 -8.22 19.50
C ALA A 274 -4.17 -7.89 20.83
N GLY A 275 -4.10 -8.82 21.75
CA GLY A 275 -3.19 -8.83 22.88
C GLY A 275 -2.00 -9.66 22.47
N GLY A 276 -0.78 -9.13 22.65
CA GLY A 276 0.46 -9.80 22.36
C GLY A 276 0.37 -11.27 22.76
N ALA A 277 0.31 -12.14 21.76
CA ALA A 277 0.55 -13.53 22.01
C ALA A 277 2.03 -13.60 22.45
N GLU A 278 2.24 -13.50 23.76
CA GLU A 278 3.32 -14.21 24.41
C GLU A 278 3.08 -15.67 24.04
N ARG A 279 3.56 -16.06 22.84
CA ARG A 279 3.81 -17.47 22.59
C ARG A 279 4.88 -17.81 23.61
N SER A 280 4.41 -18.48 24.67
CA SER A 280 5.29 -19.16 25.60
C SER A 280 6.39 -19.77 24.77
N ALA A 281 7.62 -19.32 24.97
CA ALA A 281 8.78 -20.07 24.51
C ALA A 281 8.54 -21.50 24.98
N ALA A 282 8.22 -22.39 24.03
CA ALA A 282 8.24 -23.79 24.33
C ALA A 282 9.65 -24.04 24.84
N ASP A 283 9.78 -24.76 25.94
CA ASP A 283 11.04 -25.11 26.63
C ASP A 283 11.87 -26.08 25.76
N GLY A 284 11.81 -25.91 24.44
CA GLY A 284 12.53 -26.61 23.39
C GLY A 284 13.74 -25.80 22.97
N THR A 285 14.91 -26.26 23.33
CA THR A 285 16.17 -25.79 22.75
C THR A 285 16.14 -26.08 21.25
N GLY A 286 16.33 -25.04 20.40
CA GLY A 286 16.47 -25.20 18.96
C GLY A 286 17.68 -26.12 18.67
N ASP A 287 17.63 -26.91 17.61
CA ASP A 287 18.75 -27.77 17.24
C ASP A 287 19.88 -26.98 16.55
N GLY A 288 19.63 -25.75 16.13
CA GLY A 288 20.61 -24.84 15.53
C GLY A 288 21.26 -25.38 14.24
N ASP A 289 20.68 -26.41 13.61
CA ASP A 289 21.26 -27.00 12.40
C ASP A 289 20.98 -26.10 11.16
N TRP A 290 21.68 -24.96 11.14
CA TRP A 290 21.61 -24.01 10.04
C TRP A 290 22.04 -24.58 8.69
N ALA A 291 22.92 -25.60 8.71
CA ALA A 291 23.37 -26.30 7.50
C ALA A 291 22.23 -27.13 6.89
N ALA A 292 21.45 -27.83 7.71
CA ALA A 292 20.25 -28.52 7.25
C ALA A 292 19.18 -27.53 6.74
N CYS A 293 19.00 -26.39 7.40
CA CYS A 293 18.10 -25.32 6.93
C CYS A 293 18.51 -24.81 5.54
N LEU A 294 19.81 -24.53 5.31
CA LEU A 294 20.33 -24.10 4.01
C LEU A 294 20.07 -25.11 2.90
N ASN A 295 20.18 -26.40 3.20
CA ASN A 295 19.92 -27.46 2.25
C ASN A 295 18.42 -27.60 1.92
N ALA A 296 17.55 -27.30 2.86
CA ALA A 296 16.10 -27.38 2.69
C ALA A 296 15.51 -26.17 1.93
N ILE A 297 16.06 -24.96 2.13
CA ILE A 297 15.52 -23.73 1.54
C ILE A 297 15.68 -23.73 0.01
N PRO A 298 14.57 -23.65 -0.78
CA PRO A 298 14.65 -23.59 -2.24
C PRO A 298 15.46 -22.39 -2.76
N GLY A 299 16.17 -22.56 -3.87
CA GLY A 299 17.03 -21.51 -4.45
C GLY A 299 16.30 -20.22 -4.84
N LYS A 300 14.98 -20.29 -5.06
CA LYS A 300 14.11 -19.10 -5.33
C LYS A 300 14.00 -18.17 -4.11
N LEU A 301 14.17 -18.68 -2.89
CA LEU A 301 14.12 -17.93 -1.62
C LEU A 301 15.52 -17.37 -1.29
N ARG A 302 16.03 -16.49 -2.13
CA ARG A 302 17.41 -15.99 -2.07
C ARG A 302 17.73 -15.22 -0.79
N PHE A 303 16.78 -14.46 -0.29
CA PHE A 303 16.98 -13.60 0.89
C PHE A 303 16.97 -14.42 2.17
N GLU A 304 16.03 -15.35 2.30
CA GLU A 304 15.99 -16.32 3.41
C GLU A 304 17.29 -17.15 3.46
N ARG A 305 17.72 -17.64 2.29
CA ARG A 305 19.01 -18.35 2.20
C ARG A 305 20.19 -17.48 2.63
N SER A 306 20.20 -16.20 2.27
CA SER A 306 21.28 -15.28 2.65
C SER A 306 21.32 -15.04 4.16
N MET A 307 20.15 -14.92 4.82
CA MET A 307 20.07 -14.80 6.27
C MET A 307 20.60 -16.06 6.98
N VAL A 308 20.07 -17.23 6.61
CA VAL A 308 20.47 -18.51 7.22
C VAL A 308 21.94 -18.84 6.93
N HIS A 309 22.48 -18.44 5.78
CA HIS A 309 23.91 -18.58 5.49
C HIS A 309 24.78 -17.80 6.48
N ARG A 310 24.40 -16.57 6.82
CA ARG A 310 25.13 -15.79 7.82
C ARG A 310 25.07 -16.39 9.22
N LEU A 311 23.95 -17.04 9.58
CA LEU A 311 23.85 -17.79 10.84
C LEU A 311 24.76 -19.02 10.84
N ALA A 312 24.79 -19.78 9.74
CA ALA A 312 25.63 -20.95 9.58
C ALA A 312 27.15 -20.62 9.59
N ASP A 313 27.54 -19.53 8.91
CA ASP A 313 28.95 -19.11 8.84
C ASP A 313 29.53 -18.72 10.21
N ARG A 314 28.66 -18.26 11.13
CA ARG A 314 29.06 -17.86 12.49
C ARG A 314 28.75 -18.90 13.56
N ASP A 315 28.15 -20.02 13.15
CA ASP A 315 27.70 -21.08 14.08
C ASP A 315 26.85 -20.48 15.23
N VAL A 316 25.85 -19.67 14.85
CA VAL A 316 25.04 -18.88 15.80
C VAL A 316 24.24 -19.82 16.67
N ASP A 317 24.38 -19.68 17.99
CA ASP A 317 23.57 -20.40 18.96
C ASP A 317 22.07 -19.94 18.82
N PRO A 318 21.13 -20.85 18.55
CA PRO A 318 19.72 -20.50 18.46
C PRO A 318 19.15 -19.91 19.76
N ASP A 319 19.76 -20.20 20.90
CA ASP A 319 19.39 -19.69 22.21
C ASP A 319 20.14 -18.40 22.60
N ALA A 320 20.94 -17.83 21.69
CA ALA A 320 21.57 -16.53 21.92
C ALA A 320 20.53 -15.45 22.23
N PRO A 321 20.86 -14.43 23.04
CA PRO A 321 19.95 -13.34 23.39
C PRO A 321 19.28 -12.73 22.16
N ALA A 322 18.01 -12.33 22.28
CA ALA A 322 17.19 -11.85 21.17
C ALA A 322 17.80 -10.65 20.44
N ASP A 323 18.52 -9.80 21.16
CA ASP A 323 19.20 -8.58 20.69
C ASP A 323 20.66 -8.79 20.29
N HIS A 324 21.16 -10.06 20.23
CA HIS A 324 22.56 -10.35 19.91
C HIS A 324 22.93 -9.85 18.51
N ASP A 325 24.15 -9.33 18.34
CA ASP A 325 24.66 -8.73 17.10
C ASP A 325 24.59 -9.69 15.87
N ASP A 326 24.65 -10.99 16.08
CA ASP A 326 24.59 -11.98 14.99
C ASP A 326 23.22 -12.03 14.33
N TRP A 327 22.14 -11.75 15.05
CA TRP A 327 20.79 -11.64 14.48
C TRP A 327 20.66 -10.41 13.60
N TRP A 328 21.18 -9.26 14.06
CA TRP A 328 21.29 -8.05 13.23
C TRP A 328 22.11 -8.29 11.98
N HIS A 329 23.26 -8.98 12.14
CA HIS A 329 24.07 -9.34 10.98
C HIS A 329 23.33 -10.23 9.98
N ALA A 330 22.48 -11.17 10.44
CA ALA A 330 21.63 -11.96 9.57
C ALA A 330 20.59 -11.11 8.82
N LEU A 331 19.90 -10.17 9.51
CA LEU A 331 18.94 -9.24 8.90
C LEU A 331 19.58 -8.36 7.83
N GLU A 332 20.82 -7.91 8.03
CA GLU A 332 21.58 -7.13 7.05
C GLU A 332 21.99 -7.93 5.79
N ALA A 333 21.70 -9.24 5.72
CA ALA A 333 21.94 -10.04 4.51
C ALA A 333 21.03 -9.64 3.34
N VAL A 334 19.90 -8.99 3.61
CA VAL A 334 18.98 -8.57 2.56
C VAL A 334 19.32 -7.16 2.07
N PRO A 335 18.95 -6.81 0.82
CA PRO A 335 19.19 -5.47 0.29
C PRO A 335 18.58 -4.35 1.14
N SER A 336 19.20 -3.19 1.16
CA SER A 336 18.78 -2.02 1.96
C SER A 336 17.33 -1.59 1.73
N ASN A 337 16.83 -1.70 0.51
CA ASN A 337 15.43 -1.41 0.19
C ASN A 337 14.45 -2.39 0.87
N LEU A 338 14.84 -3.65 1.08
CA LEU A 338 14.03 -4.62 1.82
C LEU A 338 14.13 -4.40 3.33
N GLN A 339 15.31 -4.00 3.84
CA GLN A 339 15.47 -3.61 5.24
C GLN A 339 14.51 -2.48 5.60
N ARG A 340 14.50 -1.39 4.81
CA ARG A 340 13.53 -0.29 4.97
C ARG A 340 12.08 -0.73 4.83
N LEU A 341 11.80 -1.70 3.94
CA LEU A 341 10.45 -2.19 3.72
C LEU A 341 9.86 -2.82 4.98
N PHE A 342 10.64 -3.55 5.79
CA PHE A 342 10.16 -4.14 7.04
C PHE A 342 9.66 -3.06 8.01
N VAL A 343 10.47 -2.05 8.27
CA VAL A 343 10.12 -0.96 9.18
C VAL A 343 8.92 -0.17 8.64
N ASN A 344 8.95 0.17 7.36
CA ASN A 344 7.84 0.87 6.72
C ASN A 344 6.53 0.05 6.74
N ALA A 345 6.60 -1.29 6.72
CA ALA A 345 5.42 -2.14 6.83
C ALA A 345 4.87 -2.16 8.26
N ALA A 346 5.74 -2.17 9.29
CA ALA A 346 5.31 -1.99 10.69
C ALA A 346 4.59 -0.65 10.89
N GLN A 347 5.14 0.44 10.37
CA GLN A 347 4.51 1.76 10.39
C GLN A 347 3.15 1.76 9.67
N SER A 348 3.07 1.09 8.52
CA SER A 348 1.82 0.96 7.75
C SER A 348 0.76 0.17 8.51
N PHE A 349 1.15 -0.87 9.24
CA PHE A 349 0.26 -1.64 10.10
C PHE A 349 -0.28 -0.79 11.27
N CYS A 350 0.59 -0.09 11.99
CA CYS A 350 0.17 0.84 13.05
C CYS A 350 -0.80 1.89 12.52
N PHE A 351 -0.51 2.46 11.35
CA PHE A 351 -1.39 3.42 10.67
C PHE A 351 -2.77 2.80 10.37
N ASN A 352 -2.83 1.60 9.78
CA ASN A 352 -4.09 0.93 9.48
C ASN A 352 -4.91 0.71 10.77
N ARG A 353 -4.28 0.27 11.86
CA ARG A 353 -4.92 0.08 13.17
C ARG A 353 -5.46 1.40 13.74
N ILE A 354 -4.68 2.49 13.67
CA ILE A 354 -5.10 3.83 14.11
C ILE A 354 -6.32 4.32 13.31
N VAL A 355 -6.29 4.13 11.98
CA VAL A 355 -7.38 4.53 11.09
C VAL A 355 -8.64 3.68 11.35
N SER A 356 -8.48 2.36 11.56
CA SER A 356 -9.57 1.46 11.91
C SER A 356 -10.21 1.82 13.26
N GLU A 357 -9.40 2.11 14.27
CA GLU A 357 -9.89 2.52 15.60
C GLU A 357 -10.62 3.88 15.53
N ARG A 358 -10.09 4.84 14.75
CA ARG A 358 -10.78 6.10 14.49
C ARG A 358 -12.15 5.87 13.85
N LEU A 359 -12.25 4.97 12.86
CA LEU A 359 -13.50 4.61 12.21
C LEU A 359 -14.49 3.97 13.23
N ARG A 360 -14.00 3.05 14.04
CA ARG A 360 -14.77 2.36 15.09
C ARG A 360 -15.35 3.34 16.13
N ARG A 361 -14.58 4.36 16.53
CA ARG A 361 -15.06 5.42 17.46
C ARG A 361 -15.98 6.43 16.80
N GLY A 362 -16.18 6.37 15.50
CA GLY A 362 -17.05 7.27 14.79
C GLY A 362 -16.51 8.69 14.61
N LEU A 363 -15.19 8.93 14.74
CA LEU A 363 -14.60 10.22 14.47
C LEU A 363 -14.62 10.54 12.96
N PRO A 364 -14.81 11.78 12.56
CA PRO A 364 -14.88 12.19 11.16
C PRO A 364 -13.51 12.00 10.44
N PHE A 365 -13.57 11.72 9.15
CA PHE A 365 -12.41 11.60 8.25
C PHE A 365 -12.31 12.82 7.32
N ASP A 366 -13.46 13.39 6.99
CA ASP A 366 -13.64 14.50 6.08
C ASP A 366 -13.34 15.88 6.69
N ARG A 367 -13.19 15.94 8.01
CA ARG A 367 -12.90 17.14 8.78
C ARG A 367 -12.19 16.80 10.07
N PRO A 368 -11.40 17.74 10.63
CA PRO A 368 -10.70 17.51 11.89
C PRO A 368 -11.63 17.64 13.10
N VAL A 369 -11.19 17.02 14.20
CA VAL A 369 -11.60 17.36 15.56
C VAL A 369 -10.43 18.05 16.29
N ALA A 370 -10.68 18.64 17.44
CA ALA A 370 -9.62 19.23 18.27
C ALA A 370 -8.60 18.16 18.65
N GLY A 371 -7.31 18.45 18.47
CA GLY A 371 -6.21 17.52 18.70
C GLY A 371 -5.67 16.84 17.45
N ASP A 372 -6.40 16.86 16.34
CA ASP A 372 -5.91 16.35 15.06
C ASP A 372 -4.71 17.16 14.53
N ALA A 373 -3.90 16.50 13.71
CA ALA A 373 -2.97 17.17 12.81
C ALA A 373 -3.50 17.07 11.36
N VAL A 374 -3.37 18.15 10.62
CA VAL A 374 -3.75 18.22 9.20
C VAL A 374 -2.56 18.60 8.34
N CYS A 375 -2.58 18.19 7.08
CA CYS A 375 -1.73 18.71 6.02
C CYS A 375 -2.57 19.46 4.98
N PHE A 376 -1.91 20.17 4.08
CA PHE A 376 -2.57 20.94 3.03
C PHE A 376 -2.43 20.24 1.68
N ALA A 377 -3.24 20.69 0.71
CA ALA A 377 -3.12 20.17 -0.65
C ALA A 377 -1.79 20.60 -1.28
N ASP A 378 -1.22 19.70 -2.06
CA ASP A 378 -0.11 19.98 -2.94
C ASP A 378 -0.59 20.88 -4.10
N GLY A 379 -0.03 22.09 -4.18
CA GLY A 379 -0.42 23.08 -5.20
C GLY A 379 0.11 22.76 -6.60
N ASP A 380 1.10 21.88 -6.70
CA ASP A 380 1.77 21.50 -7.95
C ASP A 380 1.24 20.16 -8.51
N ALA A 381 0.37 19.47 -7.76
CA ALA A 381 -0.23 18.22 -8.21
C ALA A 381 -1.23 18.44 -9.36
N PRO A 382 -1.32 17.46 -10.29
CA PRO A 382 -2.38 17.46 -11.31
C PRO A 382 -3.78 17.64 -10.72
N GLY A 383 -4.63 18.44 -11.39
CA GLY A 383 -5.96 18.81 -10.91
C GLY A 383 -6.95 17.64 -10.75
N GLU A 384 -6.62 16.47 -11.30
CA GLU A 384 -7.38 15.23 -11.16
C GLU A 384 -7.17 14.57 -9.78
N LEU A 385 -6.21 15.06 -8.97
CA LEU A 385 -5.79 14.44 -7.71
C LEU A 385 -6.17 15.29 -6.50
N TYR A 386 -6.70 14.65 -5.48
CA TYR A 386 -6.75 15.17 -4.11
C TYR A 386 -5.43 14.80 -3.40
N ALA A 387 -4.34 15.48 -3.77
CA ALA A 387 -3.00 15.16 -3.31
C ALA A 387 -2.62 15.94 -2.04
N PRO A 388 -2.27 15.26 -0.92
CA PRO A 388 -1.79 15.92 0.30
C PRO A 388 -0.28 16.22 0.22
N ASP A 389 0.12 17.41 0.65
CA ASP A 389 1.51 17.78 0.95
C ASP A 389 1.76 17.55 2.46
N THR A 390 2.36 16.40 2.78
CA THR A 390 2.59 15.99 4.17
C THR A 390 3.79 16.67 4.83
N ASP A 391 4.56 17.48 4.11
CA ASP A 391 5.63 18.30 4.66
C ASP A 391 5.10 19.57 5.36
N ARG A 392 3.83 19.92 5.11
CA ARG A 392 3.15 21.11 5.65
C ARG A 392 2.08 20.73 6.67
N LEU A 393 2.52 20.35 7.85
CA LEU A 393 1.65 19.92 8.95
C LEU A 393 1.20 21.08 9.84
N GLN A 394 -0.03 20.98 10.36
CA GLN A 394 -0.59 21.90 11.33
C GLN A 394 -1.45 21.18 12.35
N ARG A 395 -1.24 21.44 13.66
CA ARG A 395 -2.15 21.00 14.72
C ARG A 395 -3.42 21.85 14.74
N VAL A 396 -4.52 21.21 15.08
CA VAL A 396 -5.85 21.82 15.13
C VAL A 396 -6.34 21.88 16.57
N ASP A 397 -6.37 23.07 17.13
CA ASP A 397 -7.01 23.34 18.42
C ASP A 397 -8.52 23.59 18.24
N ALA A 398 -9.28 23.65 19.35
CA ALA A 398 -10.73 23.79 19.34
C ALA A 398 -11.22 25.03 18.57
N ASP A 399 -10.49 26.15 18.64
CA ASP A 399 -10.88 27.43 18.02
C ASP A 399 -10.71 27.39 16.49
N ARG A 400 -9.85 26.50 15.99
CA ARG A 400 -9.53 26.37 14.57
C ARG A 400 -10.32 25.29 13.81
N VAL A 401 -10.99 24.38 14.51
CA VAL A 401 -11.73 23.26 13.92
C VAL A 401 -12.63 23.72 12.77
N GLU A 402 -13.46 24.77 13.00
CA GLU A 402 -14.42 25.23 11.99
C GLU A 402 -13.74 25.79 10.74
N VAL A 403 -12.65 26.55 10.92
CA VAL A 403 -11.92 27.15 9.79
C VAL A 403 -11.24 26.07 8.96
N VAL A 404 -10.59 25.09 9.62
CA VAL A 404 -9.88 23.99 8.96
C VAL A 404 -10.87 23.03 8.29
N SER A 405 -12.04 22.76 8.90
CA SER A 405 -13.12 21.97 8.29
C SER A 405 -13.52 22.53 6.92
N ARG A 406 -13.70 23.85 6.81
CA ARG A 406 -14.00 24.50 5.52
C ARG A 406 -12.89 24.33 4.46
N HIS A 407 -11.64 24.17 4.88
CA HIS A 407 -10.55 23.81 3.96
C HIS A 407 -10.63 22.35 3.54
N CYS A 408 -10.96 21.45 4.45
CA CYS A 408 -11.13 20.02 4.16
C CYS A 408 -12.31 19.78 3.19
N GLU A 409 -13.45 20.43 3.39
CA GLU A 409 -14.62 20.38 2.49
C GLU A 409 -14.26 20.74 1.05
N ARG A 410 -13.33 21.68 0.88
CA ARG A 410 -12.85 22.14 -0.44
C ARG A 410 -11.68 21.31 -1.00
N GLY A 411 -11.30 20.21 -0.34
CA GLY A 411 -10.14 19.39 -0.73
C GLY A 411 -8.79 20.11 -0.58
N ARG A 412 -8.70 21.17 0.26
CA ARG A 412 -7.48 21.96 0.46
C ARG A 412 -6.72 21.62 1.72
N ALA A 413 -7.27 20.78 2.59
CA ALA A 413 -6.63 20.25 3.77
C ALA A 413 -7.12 18.82 4.03
N PHE A 414 -6.29 18.02 4.69
CA PHE A 414 -6.53 16.61 4.97
C PHE A 414 -6.16 16.30 6.42
N VAL A 415 -7.04 15.60 7.14
CA VAL A 415 -6.72 15.04 8.45
C VAL A 415 -5.67 13.94 8.26
N THR A 416 -4.72 13.86 9.18
CA THR A 416 -3.60 12.90 9.09
C THR A 416 -3.49 12.02 10.32
N ALA A 417 -2.91 10.81 10.14
CA ALA A 417 -2.43 9.96 11.21
C ALA A 417 -0.92 9.67 11.04
N PRO A 418 -0.21 9.29 12.10
CA PRO A 418 1.22 9.07 12.04
C PRO A 418 1.60 7.77 11.31
N LEU A 419 2.69 7.84 10.55
CA LEU A 419 3.59 6.74 10.25
C LEU A 419 4.72 6.84 11.27
N VAL A 420 4.62 6.06 12.33
CA VAL A 420 5.39 6.25 13.57
C VAL A 420 6.89 6.13 13.35
N GLY A 421 7.66 7.02 13.94
CA GLY A 421 9.12 7.03 13.95
C GLY A 421 9.65 7.97 15.02
N THR A 422 10.96 8.11 15.13
CA THR A 422 11.65 8.81 16.23
C THR A 422 11.26 10.27 16.40
N GLU A 423 10.83 10.96 15.33
CA GLU A 423 10.42 12.36 15.35
C GLU A 423 8.88 12.52 15.36
N THR A 424 8.13 11.40 15.58
CA THR A 424 6.67 11.45 15.59
C THR A 424 6.15 12.15 16.85
N GLU A 425 5.42 13.22 16.64
CA GLU A 425 4.58 13.84 17.67
C GLU A 425 3.15 13.33 17.55
N LEU A 426 2.66 12.65 18.58
CA LEU A 426 1.29 12.13 18.63
C LEU A 426 0.29 13.28 18.80
N GLY A 427 -0.96 13.06 18.38
CA GLY A 427 -2.06 14.00 18.51
C GLY A 427 -2.41 14.33 19.97
N ASP A 428 -3.28 15.33 20.15
CA ASP A 428 -3.87 15.67 21.45
C ASP A 428 -5.31 15.15 21.54
N GLY A 429 -5.90 15.17 22.73
CA GLY A 429 -7.29 14.75 22.96
C GLY A 429 -7.56 13.34 22.44
N GLU A 430 -8.78 13.12 21.92
CA GLU A 430 -9.23 11.80 21.47
C GLU A 430 -8.43 11.23 20.27
N PRO A 431 -8.03 12.02 19.24
CA PRO A 431 -7.11 11.52 18.23
C PRO A 431 -5.80 10.99 18.79
N GLY A 432 -5.20 11.73 19.73
CA GLY A 432 -3.96 11.31 20.38
C GLY A 432 -4.13 10.13 21.33
N GLU A 433 -5.30 9.97 21.94
CA GLU A 433 -5.64 8.78 22.75
C GLU A 433 -5.66 7.54 21.85
N ILE A 434 -6.33 7.59 20.69
CA ILE A 434 -6.34 6.51 19.70
C ILE A 434 -4.92 6.14 19.28
N GLU A 435 -4.10 7.14 18.92
CA GLU A 435 -2.72 6.91 18.50
C GLU A 435 -1.92 6.19 19.61
N ARG A 436 -2.01 6.64 20.87
CA ARG A 436 -1.31 6.04 22.01
C ARG A 436 -1.81 4.63 22.35
N GLU A 437 -3.11 4.41 22.38
CA GLU A 437 -3.70 3.11 22.71
C GLU A 437 -3.32 2.07 21.68
N VAL A 438 -3.42 2.39 20.39
CA VAL A 438 -3.02 1.48 19.31
C VAL A 438 -1.55 1.13 19.39
N LEU A 439 -0.66 2.11 19.62
CA LEU A 439 0.77 1.85 19.74
C LEU A 439 1.10 0.98 20.95
N ALA A 440 0.45 1.24 22.09
CA ALA A 440 0.60 0.41 23.30
C ALA A 440 0.10 -1.02 23.09
N ASP A 441 -1.03 -1.19 22.39
CA ASP A 441 -1.60 -2.49 22.04
C ASP A 441 -0.70 -3.29 21.08
N VAL A 442 -0.08 -2.58 20.12
CA VAL A 442 0.92 -3.15 19.20
C VAL A 442 2.27 -3.38 19.90
N GLY A 443 2.51 -2.80 21.06
CA GLY A 443 3.76 -2.92 21.83
C GLY A 443 4.94 -2.19 21.20
N VAL A 444 4.73 -0.97 20.71
CA VAL A 444 5.79 -0.10 20.19
C VAL A 444 5.55 1.35 20.60
N GLU A 445 6.61 2.14 20.67
CA GLU A 445 6.58 3.59 20.89
C GLU A 445 7.47 4.32 19.87
N PRO A 446 7.33 5.64 19.69
CA PRO A 446 8.15 6.37 18.71
C PRO A 446 9.66 6.17 18.86
N GLY A 447 10.17 6.02 20.08
CA GLY A 447 11.58 5.80 20.38
C GLY A 447 12.14 4.49 19.85
N ASP A 448 11.30 3.46 19.66
CA ASP A 448 11.70 2.13 19.21
C ASP A 448 12.14 2.11 17.73
N PHE A 449 11.86 3.18 17.00
CA PHE A 449 12.29 3.33 15.60
C PHE A 449 13.69 3.95 15.45
N ALA A 450 14.41 4.20 16.55
CA ALA A 450 15.84 4.54 16.58
C ALA A 450 16.66 3.25 16.40
N LEU A 451 16.79 2.78 15.19
CA LEU A 451 17.32 1.47 14.83
C LEU A 451 18.65 1.58 14.06
N PRO A 452 19.47 0.53 14.00
CA PRO A 452 20.73 0.58 13.28
C PRO A 452 20.55 0.65 11.76
N GLY A 453 21.41 1.42 11.08
CA GLY A 453 21.56 1.43 9.63
C GLY A 453 20.27 1.80 8.86
N GLU A 454 19.87 0.93 7.95
CA GLU A 454 18.72 1.16 7.07
C GLU A 454 17.36 0.89 7.72
N PHE A 455 17.36 0.42 8.96
CA PHE A 455 16.14 0.20 9.74
C PHE A 455 15.68 1.47 10.47
N ASP A 456 16.54 2.49 10.62
CA ASP A 456 16.18 3.76 11.27
C ASP A 456 15.05 4.48 10.54
N SER A 457 14.10 5.05 11.29
CA SER A 457 13.00 5.82 10.71
C SER A 457 12.59 7.00 11.60
N ARG A 458 12.57 8.19 11.00
CA ARG A 458 12.09 9.40 11.67
C ARG A 458 10.58 9.48 11.79
N GLY A 459 9.88 8.71 10.94
CA GLY A 459 8.43 8.80 10.81
C GLY A 459 7.97 9.98 9.94
N THR A 460 6.67 10.01 9.69
CA THR A 460 5.96 11.07 8.97
C THR A 460 4.47 10.99 9.29
N ARG A 461 3.63 11.75 8.60
CA ARG A 461 2.16 11.61 8.69
C ARG A 461 1.58 11.37 7.31
N ARG A 462 0.40 10.72 7.27
CA ARG A 462 -0.33 10.38 6.06
C ARG A 462 -1.79 10.82 6.19
N ALA A 463 -2.38 11.37 5.12
CA ALA A 463 -3.79 11.66 5.07
C ALA A 463 -4.63 10.40 5.31
N ILE A 464 -5.64 10.48 6.18
CA ILE A 464 -6.49 9.33 6.56
C ILE A 464 -7.66 9.11 5.60
N LEU A 465 -8.09 10.14 4.86
CA LEU A 465 -9.13 10.05 3.84
C LEU A 465 -8.49 10.01 2.46
N LEU A 466 -8.81 8.97 1.69
CA LEU A 466 -8.57 8.89 0.27
C LEU A 466 -9.83 9.38 -0.44
N ARG A 467 -9.77 10.55 -1.05
CA ARG A 467 -10.86 11.16 -1.82
C ARG A 467 -10.55 11.06 -3.31
N THR A 468 -11.56 10.80 -4.12
CA THR A 468 -11.42 10.75 -5.58
C THR A 468 -12.75 11.04 -6.25
N ASP A 469 -12.69 11.60 -7.46
CA ASP A 469 -13.83 11.60 -8.37
C ASP A 469 -13.91 10.23 -9.03
N LEU A 470 -15.06 9.59 -8.91
CA LEU A 470 -15.34 8.22 -9.35
C LEU A 470 -16.38 8.25 -10.46
N ASP A 471 -16.01 7.75 -11.62
CA ASP A 471 -16.93 7.40 -12.70
C ASP A 471 -17.25 5.90 -12.66
N VAL A 472 -18.52 5.54 -12.75
CA VAL A 472 -18.94 4.14 -12.87
C VAL A 472 -19.91 3.97 -14.02
N SER A 473 -19.55 3.07 -14.93
CA SER A 473 -20.40 2.64 -16.03
C SER A 473 -20.54 1.12 -16.07
N PHE A 474 -21.48 0.61 -16.84
CA PHE A 474 -21.65 -0.83 -17.07
C PHE A 474 -21.50 -1.16 -18.56
N ALA A 475 -20.78 -2.25 -18.86
CA ALA A 475 -20.65 -2.79 -20.18
C ALA A 475 -20.78 -4.31 -20.11
N ASP A 476 -21.72 -4.87 -20.89
CA ASP A 476 -22.02 -6.31 -20.93
C ASP A 476 -22.36 -6.92 -19.55
N GLY A 477 -22.95 -6.11 -18.65
CA GLY A 477 -23.31 -6.52 -17.28
C GLY A 477 -22.22 -6.29 -16.24
N ASP A 478 -20.98 -6.00 -16.64
CA ASP A 478 -19.85 -5.79 -15.74
C ASP A 478 -19.61 -4.29 -15.46
N PRO A 479 -19.37 -3.91 -14.21
CA PRO A 479 -19.03 -2.54 -13.85
C PRO A 479 -17.61 -2.16 -14.28
N ARG A 480 -17.46 -0.92 -14.74
CA ARG A 480 -16.20 -0.25 -15.02
C ARG A 480 -16.05 0.95 -14.13
N PHE A 481 -14.94 1.05 -13.43
CA PHE A 481 -14.60 2.09 -12.47
C PHE A 481 -13.46 2.95 -13.03
N GLY A 482 -13.72 4.24 -13.22
CA GLY A 482 -12.75 5.26 -13.58
C GLY A 482 -12.46 6.16 -12.37
N PHE A 483 -11.20 6.34 -11.98
CA PHE A 483 -10.79 7.19 -10.87
C PHE A 483 -9.30 7.51 -10.88
N ALA A 484 -8.88 8.54 -10.14
CA ALA A 484 -7.47 8.90 -9.99
C ALA A 484 -7.07 8.97 -8.52
N LEU A 485 -5.89 8.45 -8.19
CA LEU A 485 -5.38 8.40 -6.82
C LEU A 485 -3.96 8.99 -6.74
N PRO A 486 -3.65 9.74 -5.67
CA PRO A 486 -2.29 10.21 -5.42
C PRO A 486 -1.29 9.06 -5.21
N SER A 487 -0.03 9.33 -5.47
CA SER A 487 1.07 8.38 -5.28
C SER A 487 1.04 7.79 -3.86
N GLY A 488 1.33 6.49 -3.75
CA GLY A 488 1.27 5.76 -2.48
C GLY A 488 -0.13 5.35 -2.02
N SER A 489 -1.20 5.65 -2.77
CA SER A 489 -2.56 5.16 -2.51
C SER A 489 -2.87 3.91 -3.33
N TYR A 490 -3.82 3.11 -2.88
CA TYR A 490 -4.08 1.77 -3.42
C TYR A 490 -5.49 1.68 -4.04
N ALA A 491 -5.56 1.36 -5.32
CA ALA A 491 -6.83 1.13 -6.02
C ALA A 491 -7.66 0.03 -5.36
N THR A 492 -7.01 -1.01 -4.84
CA THR A 492 -7.66 -2.11 -4.13
C THR A 492 -8.39 -1.66 -2.86
N VAL A 493 -7.92 -0.58 -2.20
CA VAL A 493 -8.57 0.01 -1.02
C VAL A 493 -9.88 0.72 -1.36
N LEU A 494 -10.02 1.27 -2.56
CA LEU A 494 -11.30 1.77 -3.05
C LEU A 494 -12.21 0.62 -3.51
N LEU A 495 -11.67 -0.30 -4.32
CA LEU A 495 -12.46 -1.38 -4.95
C LEU A 495 -12.97 -2.41 -3.93
N ARG A 496 -12.29 -2.60 -2.79
CA ARG A 496 -12.79 -3.48 -1.72
C ARG A 496 -14.18 -3.08 -1.20
N GLU A 497 -14.50 -1.79 -1.23
CA GLU A 497 -15.82 -1.29 -0.81
C GLU A 497 -16.95 -1.74 -1.74
N PHE A 498 -16.63 -2.11 -2.96
CA PHE A 498 -17.57 -2.64 -3.94
C PHE A 498 -17.55 -4.16 -4.01
N THR A 499 -16.37 -4.78 -4.06
CA THR A 499 -16.25 -6.23 -4.29
C THR A 499 -16.53 -7.06 -3.03
N LYS A 500 -16.20 -6.57 -1.84
CA LYS A 500 -16.28 -7.28 -0.54
C LYS A 500 -15.64 -8.68 -0.58
N ARG A 501 -14.61 -8.83 -1.42
CA ARG A 501 -13.81 -10.06 -1.52
C ARG A 501 -12.45 -9.89 -0.87
N GLY A 502 -11.83 -11.00 -0.51
CA GLY A 502 -10.45 -11.02 -0.05
C GLY A 502 -9.49 -10.52 -1.13
N PRO A 503 -8.40 -9.82 -0.75
CA PRO A 503 -7.45 -9.25 -1.72
C PRO A 503 -6.70 -10.32 -2.53
N LEU A 504 -6.74 -11.58 -2.14
CA LEU A 504 -6.17 -12.73 -2.88
C LEU A 504 -7.15 -13.35 -3.87
N ASP A 505 -8.43 -12.99 -3.78
CA ASP A 505 -9.54 -13.53 -4.60
C ASP A 505 -9.90 -12.60 -5.78
N LEU A 506 -9.19 -11.49 -5.91
CA LEU A 506 -9.43 -10.43 -6.90
C LEU A 506 -8.55 -10.56 -8.14
#